data_283c6443029bca02d16004614830f7e9
#
_entry.id   283c6443029bca02d16004614830f7e9
#
_cell.length_a   1.000
_cell.length_b   1.000
_cell.length_c   1.000
_cell.angle_alpha   90.00
_cell.angle_beta   90.00
_cell.angle_gamma   90.00
#
_symmetry.space_group_name_H-M   'P 1'
#
loop_
_entity.id
_entity.type
_entity.pdbx_description
1 polymer ?
#
loop_
_entity_poly.entity_id
_entity_poly.type
_entity_poly.pdbx_seq_one_letter_code
_entity_poly.pdbx_strand_id
1 'polypeptide(L)'
;MAGGTGDISFRFLKRAGRAHATVLDLTEPMLIEGRKRAEAAQMHDQLDWVVGDAMHLPFEDNCFDVYTISFGIRNVTRPQEALNEAFRVLKPGGRLVVLEFSHIPNTTLQWAYDRYSFNVIPVMGQIIANDRDSYQYLVESIRQFPDQDTFLSMLRKAGFENAKYRNLSMGIACLHSGWKI
;
A
#
# COMPACT_ATOMS: atom_id res chain seq x y z
N MET A 1 2.14 6.72 -0.55
CA MET A 1 1.70 6.30 -1.89
C MET A 1 0.42 5.47 -1.76
N ALA A 2 -0.51 5.60 -2.73
CA ALA A 2 -1.89 5.11 -2.61
C ALA A 2 -2.49 5.54 -1.25
N GLY A 3 -2.32 6.82 -0.96
CA GLY A 3 -2.57 7.33 0.38
C GLY A 3 -4.04 7.63 0.67
N GLY A 4 -4.88 7.62 -0.37
CA GLY A 4 -6.31 7.85 -0.26
C GLY A 4 -6.64 9.12 0.53
N THR A 5 -7.41 8.99 1.58
CA THR A 5 -7.77 10.09 2.49
C THR A 5 -6.74 10.39 3.57
N GLY A 6 -5.52 9.79 3.51
CA GLY A 6 -4.38 10.12 4.36
C GLY A 6 -4.32 9.43 5.73
N ASP A 7 -5.10 8.40 6.00
CA ASP A 7 -5.18 7.76 7.33
C ASP A 7 -3.82 7.32 7.89
N ILE A 8 -2.97 6.72 7.05
CA ILE A 8 -1.63 6.30 7.46
C ILE A 8 -0.76 7.52 7.81
N SER A 9 -0.80 8.57 6.98
CA SER A 9 -0.04 9.79 7.19
C SER A 9 -0.47 10.51 8.48
N PHE A 10 -1.75 10.62 8.76
CA PHE A 10 -2.25 11.18 10.02
C PHE A 10 -1.75 10.41 11.24
N ARG A 11 -1.78 9.07 11.18
CA ARG A 11 -1.29 8.23 12.28
C ARG A 11 0.22 8.34 12.45
N PHE A 12 0.96 8.44 11.35
CA PHE A 12 2.39 8.64 11.36
C PHE A 12 2.76 9.98 12.01
N LEU A 13 2.18 11.09 11.52
CA LEU A 13 2.46 12.43 12.02
C LEU A 13 2.13 12.60 13.51
N LYS A 14 1.02 12.03 13.98
CA LYS A 14 0.68 12.02 15.40
C LYS A 14 1.75 11.37 16.30
N ARG A 15 2.54 10.44 15.76
CA ARG A 15 3.61 9.75 16.49
C ARG A 15 4.98 10.38 16.27
N ALA A 16 5.24 10.87 15.06
CA ALA A 16 6.54 11.41 14.66
C ALA A 16 6.73 12.91 15.03
N GLY A 17 5.66 13.60 15.42
CA GLY A 17 5.70 14.98 15.91
C GLY A 17 6.08 15.99 14.82
N ARG A 18 7.35 16.25 14.60
CA ARG A 18 7.86 17.27 13.67
C ARG A 18 8.09 16.77 12.24
N ALA A 19 7.52 15.62 11.87
CA ALA A 19 7.64 15.10 10.51
C ALA A 19 6.70 15.83 9.55
N HIS A 20 7.04 15.76 8.26
CA HIS A 20 6.21 16.18 7.13
C HIS A 20 5.87 14.96 6.28
N ALA A 21 4.69 14.88 5.70
CA ALA A 21 4.30 13.75 4.87
C ALA A 21 3.65 14.23 3.56
N THR A 22 4.03 13.59 2.46
CA THR A 22 3.38 13.76 1.16
C THR A 22 2.45 12.58 0.91
N VAL A 23 1.17 12.86 0.72
CA VAL A 23 0.14 11.89 0.34
C VAL A 23 -0.02 11.93 -1.17
N LEU A 24 0.31 10.82 -1.85
CA LEU A 24 0.13 10.69 -3.28
C LEU A 24 -0.87 9.59 -3.59
N ASP A 25 -1.84 9.89 -4.44
CA ASP A 25 -2.83 8.93 -4.94
C ASP A 25 -3.20 9.25 -6.39
N LEU A 26 -3.64 8.26 -7.14
CA LEU A 26 -4.15 8.45 -8.50
C LEU A 26 -5.57 9.05 -8.49
N THR A 27 -6.30 8.88 -7.39
CA THR A 27 -7.71 9.21 -7.22
C THR A 27 -7.86 10.59 -6.58
N GLU A 28 -7.95 11.65 -7.37
CA GLU A 28 -8.04 13.03 -6.89
C GLU A 28 -9.17 13.27 -5.88
N PRO A 29 -10.41 12.75 -6.06
CA PRO A 29 -11.48 12.91 -5.06
C PRO A 29 -11.11 12.43 -3.65
N MET A 30 -10.28 11.38 -3.53
CA MET A 30 -9.79 10.90 -2.24
C MET A 30 -8.85 11.91 -1.58
N LEU A 31 -7.97 12.53 -2.36
CA LEU A 31 -7.06 13.57 -1.89
C LEU A 31 -7.80 14.84 -1.46
N ILE A 32 -8.85 15.23 -2.17
CA ILE A 32 -9.72 16.37 -1.80
C ILE A 32 -10.35 16.12 -0.43
N GLU A 33 -10.88 14.93 -0.19
CA GLU A 33 -11.45 14.58 1.11
C GLU A 33 -10.38 14.52 2.20
N GLY A 34 -9.20 14.01 1.87
CA GLY A 34 -8.05 14.00 2.77
C GLY A 34 -7.62 15.41 3.22
N ARG A 35 -7.59 16.39 2.31
CA ARG A 35 -7.29 17.80 2.62
C ARG A 35 -8.29 18.38 3.62
N LYS A 36 -9.59 18.18 3.42
CA LYS A 36 -10.63 18.62 4.37
C LYS A 36 -10.42 18.03 5.76
N ARG A 37 -10.04 16.75 5.82
CA ARG A 37 -9.75 16.08 7.09
C ARG A 37 -8.48 16.64 7.75
N ALA A 38 -7.45 16.99 6.96
CA ALA A 38 -6.24 17.62 7.46
C ALA A 38 -6.52 19.00 8.07
N GLU A 39 -7.35 19.81 7.42
CA GLU A 39 -7.82 21.10 7.93
C GLU A 39 -8.57 20.94 9.25
N ALA A 40 -9.54 20.02 9.30
CA ALA A 40 -10.32 19.74 10.51
C ALA A 40 -9.45 19.23 11.68
N ALA A 41 -8.34 18.50 11.36
CA ALA A 41 -7.39 18.00 12.34
C ALA A 41 -6.26 18.98 12.67
N GLN A 42 -6.23 20.18 12.07
CA GLN A 42 -5.17 21.19 12.20
C GLN A 42 -3.78 20.63 11.86
N MET A 43 -3.71 19.79 10.81
CA MET A 43 -2.47 19.13 10.36
C MET A 43 -2.10 19.52 8.93
N HIS A 44 -2.75 20.54 8.34
CA HIS A 44 -2.57 20.96 6.95
C HIS A 44 -1.14 21.41 6.63
N ASP A 45 -0.45 22.03 7.57
CA ASP A 45 0.95 22.49 7.41
C ASP A 45 1.98 21.34 7.37
N GLN A 46 1.58 20.13 7.73
CA GLN A 46 2.44 18.95 7.78
C GLN A 46 2.18 17.96 6.62
N LEU A 47 1.26 18.31 5.71
CA LEU A 47 0.78 17.39 4.67
C LEU A 47 0.73 18.05 3.29
N ASP A 48 1.45 17.45 2.34
CA ASP A 48 1.28 17.71 0.91
C ASP A 48 0.38 16.65 0.27
N TRP A 49 -0.36 17.06 -0.76
CA TRP A 49 -1.30 16.20 -1.47
C TRP A 49 -1.03 16.29 -2.97
N VAL A 50 -0.65 15.16 -3.57
CA VAL A 50 -0.19 15.08 -4.96
C VAL A 50 -0.99 14.02 -5.71
N VAL A 51 -1.60 14.40 -6.84
CA VAL A 51 -2.16 13.42 -7.78
C VAL A 51 -1.00 12.85 -8.59
N GLY A 52 -0.87 11.52 -8.63
CA GLY A 52 0.23 10.89 -9.37
C GLY A 52 0.15 9.38 -9.42
N ASP A 53 0.91 8.82 -10.37
CA ASP A 53 1.06 7.39 -10.58
C ASP A 53 2.29 6.86 -9.83
N ALA A 54 2.14 5.69 -9.18
CA ALA A 54 3.24 5.00 -8.50
C ALA A 54 4.39 4.62 -9.44
N MET A 55 4.08 4.41 -10.70
CA MET A 55 5.07 4.02 -11.73
C MET A 55 5.86 5.22 -12.28
N HIS A 56 5.43 6.45 -12.00
CA HIS A 56 6.05 7.69 -12.47
C HIS A 56 5.86 8.79 -11.42
N LEU A 57 6.67 8.74 -10.37
CA LEU A 57 6.55 9.68 -9.25
C LEU A 57 7.06 11.07 -9.64
N PRO A 58 6.29 12.15 -9.42
CA PRO A 58 6.68 13.52 -9.76
C PRO A 58 7.62 14.12 -8.70
N PHE A 59 8.61 13.37 -8.27
CA PHE A 59 9.59 13.76 -7.26
C PHE A 59 11.01 13.51 -7.75
N GLU A 60 11.95 14.27 -7.21
CA GLU A 60 13.38 14.10 -7.46
C GLU A 60 13.90 12.82 -6.80
N ASP A 61 15.10 12.40 -7.23
CA ASP A 61 15.80 11.30 -6.62
C ASP A 61 16.19 11.65 -5.18
N ASN A 62 16.18 10.66 -4.28
CA ASN A 62 16.70 10.80 -2.92
C ASN A 62 16.05 11.95 -2.10
N CYS A 63 14.74 12.12 -2.17
CA CYS A 63 14.03 13.19 -1.47
C CYS A 63 13.26 12.72 -0.21
N PHE A 64 12.99 11.42 -0.05
CA PHE A 64 12.22 10.90 1.09
C PHE A 64 13.05 9.99 2.01
N ASP A 65 12.77 10.05 3.30
CA ASP A 65 13.38 9.18 4.31
C ASP A 65 12.60 7.87 4.48
N VAL A 66 11.28 7.91 4.27
CA VAL A 66 10.39 6.76 4.37
C VAL A 66 9.37 6.79 3.24
N TYR A 67 9.15 5.63 2.62
CA TYR A 67 8.10 5.41 1.63
C TYR A 67 7.16 4.32 2.13
N THR A 68 5.85 4.60 2.13
CA THR A 68 4.85 3.63 2.54
C THR A 68 3.78 3.47 1.47
N ILE A 69 3.32 2.23 1.28
CA ILE A 69 2.13 1.92 0.49
C ILE A 69 1.31 0.84 1.21
N SER A 70 0.01 1.08 1.39
CA SER A 70 -0.88 0.17 2.09
C SER A 70 -2.12 -0.12 1.27
N PHE A 71 -2.34 -1.40 0.96
CA PHE A 71 -3.49 -1.91 0.21
C PHE A 71 -3.71 -1.24 -1.15
N GLY A 72 -2.62 -0.82 -1.80
CA GLY A 72 -2.64 -0.11 -3.07
C GLY A 72 -1.77 -0.73 -4.16
N ILE A 73 -0.67 -1.42 -3.79
CA ILE A 73 0.30 -1.90 -4.78
C ILE A 73 -0.25 -3.01 -5.67
N ARG A 74 -1.22 -3.80 -5.19
CA ARG A 74 -1.88 -4.83 -6.00
C ARG A 74 -2.67 -4.25 -7.19
N ASN A 75 -3.07 -2.98 -7.12
CA ASN A 75 -3.80 -2.27 -8.16
C ASN A 75 -2.86 -1.60 -9.19
N VAL A 76 -1.56 -1.63 -8.95
CA VAL A 76 -0.56 -1.08 -9.88
C VAL A 76 -0.32 -2.08 -11.01
N THR A 77 -0.45 -1.62 -12.24
CA THR A 77 -0.32 -2.48 -13.44
C THR A 77 1.06 -3.14 -13.54
N ARG A 78 2.11 -2.43 -13.15
CA ARG A 78 3.50 -2.90 -13.19
C ARG A 78 4.18 -2.67 -11.84
N PRO A 79 3.95 -3.55 -10.84
CA PRO A 79 4.45 -3.35 -9.48
C PRO A 79 5.97 -3.20 -9.39
N GLN A 80 6.74 -3.86 -10.29
CA GLN A 80 8.19 -3.70 -10.31
C GLN A 80 8.63 -2.27 -10.63
N GLU A 81 7.93 -1.58 -11.53
CA GLU A 81 8.25 -0.19 -11.85
C GLU A 81 7.95 0.73 -10.67
N ALA A 82 6.83 0.51 -9.98
CA ALA A 82 6.51 1.26 -8.77
C ALA A 82 7.54 1.03 -7.64
N LEU A 83 8.07 -0.18 -7.52
CA LEU A 83 9.17 -0.46 -6.56
C LEU A 83 10.48 0.23 -6.98
N ASN A 84 10.78 0.28 -8.28
CA ASN A 84 11.96 1.00 -8.78
C ASN A 84 11.84 2.51 -8.51
N GLU A 85 10.65 3.09 -8.73
CA GLU A 85 10.38 4.49 -8.41
C GLU A 85 10.45 4.77 -6.90
N ALA A 86 9.91 3.87 -6.07
CA ALA A 86 10.05 3.98 -4.62
C ALA A 86 11.52 3.95 -4.18
N PHE A 87 12.33 3.11 -4.82
CA PHE A 87 13.78 3.08 -4.59
C PHE A 87 14.46 4.36 -5.04
N ARG A 88 14.10 4.88 -6.22
CA ARG A 88 14.66 6.12 -6.77
C ARG A 88 14.46 7.31 -5.83
N VAL A 89 13.23 7.51 -5.37
CA VAL A 89 12.88 8.69 -4.54
C VAL A 89 13.33 8.58 -3.08
N LEU A 90 13.63 7.38 -2.58
CA LEU A 90 14.17 7.20 -1.24
C LEU A 90 15.64 7.65 -1.17
N LYS A 91 16.01 8.32 -0.09
CA LYS A 91 17.40 8.65 0.24
C LYS A 91 18.20 7.38 0.57
N PRO A 92 19.54 7.36 0.41
CA PRO A 92 20.38 6.38 1.08
C PRO A 92 20.08 6.35 2.58
N GLY A 93 19.91 5.16 3.18
CA GLY A 93 19.39 4.99 4.53
C GLY A 93 17.87 5.07 4.65
N GLY A 94 17.16 5.36 3.57
CA GLY A 94 15.70 5.42 3.54
C GLY A 94 15.04 4.04 3.54
N ARG A 95 13.80 3.99 4.00
CA ARG A 95 13.08 2.73 4.22
C ARG A 95 11.77 2.66 3.43
N LEU A 96 11.59 1.54 2.72
CA LEU A 96 10.31 1.12 2.15
C LEU A 96 9.53 0.27 3.14
N VAL A 97 8.21 0.52 3.24
CA VAL A 97 7.25 -0.33 3.96
C VAL A 97 6.01 -0.55 3.10
N VAL A 98 5.70 -1.80 2.82
CA VAL A 98 4.52 -2.21 2.03
C VAL A 98 3.62 -3.09 2.88
N LEU A 99 2.37 -2.70 3.06
CA LEU A 99 1.33 -3.52 3.66
C LEU A 99 0.33 -3.90 2.57
N GLU A 100 0.16 -5.20 2.31
CA GLU A 100 -0.78 -5.65 1.28
C GLU A 100 -1.40 -6.99 1.68
N PHE A 101 -2.56 -7.29 1.08
CA PHE A 101 -3.13 -8.64 1.14
C PHE A 101 -2.16 -9.62 0.48
N SER A 102 -2.18 -10.86 0.97
CA SER A 102 -1.26 -11.88 0.51
C SER A 102 -1.88 -13.27 0.61
N HIS A 103 -1.11 -14.29 0.26
CA HIS A 103 -1.54 -15.68 0.27
C HIS A 103 -1.32 -16.32 1.64
N ILE A 104 -2.26 -17.14 2.09
CA ILE A 104 -2.13 -17.90 3.33
C ILE A 104 -1.15 -19.05 3.09
N PRO A 105 -0.03 -19.17 3.83
CA PRO A 105 1.00 -20.19 3.57
C PRO A 105 0.51 -21.63 3.76
N ASN A 106 -0.52 -21.85 4.59
CA ASN A 106 -1.10 -23.16 4.80
C ASN A 106 -2.14 -23.47 3.72
N THR A 107 -1.88 -24.47 2.90
CA THR A 107 -2.70 -24.86 1.74
C THR A 107 -4.15 -25.21 2.09
N THR A 108 -4.38 -25.92 3.21
CA THR A 108 -5.72 -26.28 3.66
C THR A 108 -6.50 -25.04 4.11
N LEU A 109 -5.84 -24.15 4.84
CA LEU A 109 -6.44 -22.90 5.30
C LEU A 109 -6.65 -21.93 4.13
N GLN A 110 -5.72 -21.89 3.17
CA GLN A 110 -5.87 -21.14 1.92
C GLN A 110 -7.10 -21.61 1.13
N TRP A 111 -7.27 -22.92 0.96
CA TRP A 111 -8.45 -23.48 0.28
C TRP A 111 -9.76 -23.08 0.97
N ALA A 112 -9.83 -23.17 2.29
CA ALA A 112 -11.02 -22.78 3.06
C ALA A 112 -11.29 -21.27 2.95
N TYR A 113 -10.25 -20.45 3.04
CA TYR A 113 -10.34 -18.99 2.87
C TYR A 113 -10.78 -18.61 1.46
N ASP A 114 -10.25 -19.25 0.43
CA ASP A 114 -10.64 -19.02 -0.96
C ASP A 114 -12.12 -19.34 -1.19
N ARG A 115 -12.56 -20.48 -0.65
CA ARG A 115 -13.97 -20.87 -0.74
C ARG A 115 -14.90 -19.85 -0.06
N TYR A 116 -14.49 -19.35 1.10
CA TYR A 116 -15.21 -18.30 1.81
C TYR A 116 -15.16 -16.97 1.04
N SER A 117 -14.00 -16.53 0.61
CA SER A 117 -13.82 -15.23 -0.04
C SER A 117 -14.57 -15.11 -1.36
N PHE A 118 -14.60 -16.18 -2.18
CA PHE A 118 -15.32 -16.16 -3.46
C PHE A 118 -16.84 -16.28 -3.34
N ASN A 119 -17.32 -17.02 -2.38
CA ASN A 119 -18.74 -17.31 -2.27
C ASN A 119 -19.46 -16.40 -1.27
N VAL A 120 -18.77 -15.93 -0.24
CA VAL A 120 -19.40 -15.19 0.87
C VAL A 120 -19.13 -13.70 0.76
N ILE A 121 -17.89 -13.28 0.50
CA ILE A 121 -17.52 -11.84 0.50
C ILE A 121 -18.29 -11.04 -0.57
N PRO A 122 -18.41 -11.47 -1.84
CA PRO A 122 -19.17 -10.71 -2.83
C PRO A 122 -20.67 -10.62 -2.53
N VAL A 123 -21.23 -11.72 -1.97
CA VAL A 123 -22.65 -11.72 -1.55
C VAL A 123 -22.88 -10.79 -0.38
N MET A 124 -21.98 -10.76 0.60
CA MET A 124 -22.03 -9.78 1.69
C MET A 124 -21.86 -8.36 1.18
N GLY A 125 -20.97 -8.13 0.21
CA GLY A 125 -20.81 -6.84 -0.46
C GLY A 125 -22.10 -6.36 -1.10
N GLN A 126 -22.80 -7.24 -1.79
CA GLN A 126 -24.11 -6.92 -2.38
C GLN A 126 -25.17 -6.58 -1.31
N ILE A 127 -25.24 -7.33 -0.22
CA ILE A 127 -26.24 -7.16 0.83
C ILE A 127 -25.98 -5.91 1.68
N ILE A 128 -24.71 -5.66 2.04
CA ILE A 128 -24.33 -4.64 3.02
C ILE A 128 -24.04 -3.29 2.34
N ALA A 129 -23.30 -3.32 1.22
CA ALA A 129 -22.80 -2.13 0.54
C ALA A 129 -23.46 -1.89 -0.82
N ASN A 130 -24.32 -2.81 -1.29
CA ASN A 130 -24.90 -2.80 -2.65
C ASN A 130 -23.83 -2.68 -3.76
N ASP A 131 -22.65 -3.27 -3.54
CA ASP A 131 -21.48 -3.18 -4.41
C ASP A 131 -20.76 -4.53 -4.52
N ARG A 132 -21.35 -5.45 -5.27
CA ARG A 132 -20.79 -6.78 -5.51
C ARG A 132 -19.50 -6.73 -6.31
N ASP A 133 -19.44 -5.85 -7.29
CA ASP A 133 -18.35 -5.81 -8.27
C ASP A 133 -17.02 -5.37 -7.63
N SER A 134 -17.06 -4.36 -6.74
CA SER A 134 -15.88 -3.95 -5.98
C SER A 134 -15.34 -5.07 -5.07
N TYR A 135 -16.23 -5.85 -4.46
CA TYR A 135 -15.81 -6.98 -3.62
C TYR A 135 -15.29 -8.17 -4.43
N GLN A 136 -15.86 -8.42 -5.60
CA GLN A 136 -15.33 -9.43 -6.52
C GLN A 136 -13.94 -9.01 -7.03
N TYR A 137 -13.77 -7.76 -7.47
CA TYR A 137 -12.48 -7.21 -7.85
C TYR A 137 -11.43 -7.33 -6.74
N LEU A 138 -11.81 -7.06 -5.49
CA LEU A 138 -10.93 -7.22 -4.34
C LEU A 138 -10.38 -8.65 -4.24
N VAL A 139 -11.25 -9.66 -4.32
CA VAL A 139 -10.86 -11.07 -4.23
C VAL A 139 -9.97 -11.47 -5.41
N GLU A 140 -10.30 -11.04 -6.62
CA GLU A 140 -9.53 -11.33 -7.83
C GLU A 140 -8.15 -10.66 -7.81
N SER A 141 -8.07 -9.39 -7.41
CA SER A 141 -6.81 -8.65 -7.32
C SER A 141 -5.86 -9.22 -6.26
N ILE A 142 -6.40 -9.72 -5.14
CA ILE A 142 -5.60 -10.42 -4.13
C ILE A 142 -4.98 -11.70 -4.70
N ARG A 143 -5.74 -12.48 -5.47
CA ARG A 143 -5.24 -13.72 -6.07
C ARG A 143 -4.17 -13.51 -7.14
N GLN A 144 -4.29 -12.43 -7.90
CA GLN A 144 -3.31 -12.09 -8.94
C GLN A 144 -2.03 -11.49 -8.36
N PHE A 145 -2.09 -10.99 -7.13
CA PHE A 145 -0.92 -10.39 -6.50
C PHE A 145 0.12 -11.48 -6.15
N PRO A 146 1.42 -11.21 -6.30
CA PRO A 146 2.48 -12.17 -5.96
C PRO A 146 2.42 -12.64 -4.52
N ASP A 147 2.84 -13.88 -4.29
CA ASP A 147 3.06 -14.38 -2.93
C ASP A 147 4.21 -13.63 -2.22
N GLN A 148 4.37 -13.89 -0.93
CA GLN A 148 5.31 -13.17 -0.07
C GLN A 148 6.76 -13.26 -0.56
N ASP A 149 7.20 -14.44 -0.98
CA ASP A 149 8.60 -14.67 -1.40
C ASP A 149 8.86 -14.09 -2.78
N THR A 150 7.91 -14.20 -3.68
CA THR A 150 7.94 -13.57 -5.01
C THR A 150 8.01 -12.06 -4.86
N PHE A 151 7.14 -11.46 -4.05
CA PHE A 151 7.15 -10.01 -3.83
C PHE A 151 8.42 -9.54 -3.10
N LEU A 152 8.94 -10.33 -2.16
CA LEU A 152 10.25 -10.08 -1.52
C LEU A 152 11.39 -10.05 -2.56
N SER A 153 11.35 -10.96 -3.53
CA SER A 153 12.32 -11.00 -4.62
C SER A 153 12.23 -9.75 -5.51
N MET A 154 11.02 -9.24 -5.72
CA MET A 154 10.82 -7.98 -6.46
C MET A 154 11.41 -6.76 -5.72
N LEU A 155 11.30 -6.72 -4.38
CA LEU A 155 11.96 -5.66 -3.59
C LEU A 155 13.48 -5.71 -3.78
N ARG A 156 14.08 -6.91 -3.69
CA ARG A 156 15.53 -7.11 -3.90
C ARG A 156 15.95 -6.71 -5.31
N LYS A 157 15.15 -7.05 -6.32
CA LYS A 157 15.40 -6.67 -7.72
C LYS A 157 15.37 -5.15 -7.92
N ALA A 158 14.54 -4.43 -7.17
CA ALA A 158 14.51 -2.96 -7.18
C ALA A 158 15.71 -2.31 -6.45
N GLY A 159 16.56 -3.09 -5.77
CA GLY A 159 17.75 -2.62 -5.06
C GLY A 159 17.60 -2.54 -3.54
N PHE A 160 16.45 -2.91 -2.98
CA PHE A 160 16.27 -2.86 -1.53
C PHE A 160 17.07 -3.96 -0.81
N GLU A 161 17.91 -3.56 0.13
CA GLU A 161 18.68 -4.43 1.00
C GLU A 161 17.96 -4.69 2.33
N ASN A 162 18.42 -5.69 3.07
CA ASN A 162 17.79 -6.14 4.33
C ASN A 162 16.28 -6.36 4.17
N ALA A 163 15.86 -6.73 2.94
CA ALA A 163 14.47 -6.95 2.58
C ALA A 163 13.92 -8.18 3.31
N LYS A 164 12.79 -7.99 3.99
CA LYS A 164 12.11 -9.03 4.77
C LYS A 164 10.61 -8.81 4.77
N TYR A 165 9.87 -9.85 5.14
CA TYR A 165 8.44 -9.75 5.36
C TYR A 165 8.00 -10.35 6.69
N ARG A 166 6.80 -9.99 7.11
CA ARG A 166 6.11 -10.54 8.26
C ARG A 166 4.63 -10.75 7.92
N ASN A 167 4.17 -11.99 8.03
CA ASN A 167 2.77 -12.34 7.89
C ASN A 167 1.94 -11.77 9.06
N LEU A 168 0.79 -11.24 8.73
CA LEU A 168 -0.23 -10.74 9.65
C LEU A 168 -1.51 -11.56 9.44
N SER A 169 -2.29 -11.77 10.52
CA SER A 169 -3.56 -12.50 10.44
C SER A 169 -3.42 -13.82 9.68
N MET A 170 -2.46 -14.66 10.08
CA MET A 170 -2.15 -15.96 9.47
C MET A 170 -1.76 -15.92 7.98
N GLY A 171 -1.35 -14.76 7.46
CA GLY A 171 -0.92 -14.57 6.08
C GLY A 171 -1.96 -13.87 5.19
N ILE A 172 -3.15 -13.55 5.68
CA ILE A 172 -4.16 -12.77 4.94
C ILE A 172 -3.61 -11.42 4.51
N ALA A 173 -2.77 -10.80 5.35
CA ALA A 173 -2.00 -9.64 4.98
C ALA A 173 -0.52 -9.86 5.29
N CYS A 174 0.34 -9.16 4.58
CA CYS A 174 1.78 -9.24 4.75
C CYS A 174 2.40 -7.85 4.77
N LEU A 175 3.32 -7.64 5.70
CA LEU A 175 4.13 -6.43 5.80
C LEU A 175 5.52 -6.72 5.24
N HIS A 176 5.85 -6.15 4.09
CA HIS A 176 7.20 -6.18 3.52
C HIS A 176 7.95 -4.89 3.87
N SER A 177 9.26 -4.99 4.03
CA SER A 177 10.10 -3.81 4.22
C SER A 177 11.51 -4.06 3.70
N GLY A 178 12.17 -2.99 3.26
CA GLY A 178 13.56 -3.00 2.81
C GLY A 178 14.18 -1.61 2.96
N TRP A 179 15.48 -1.52 2.82
CA TRP A 179 16.27 -0.31 2.96
C TRP A 179 17.02 -0.01 1.67
N LYS A 180 17.14 1.26 1.33
CA LYS A 180 18.11 1.73 0.34
C LYS A 180 19.41 2.00 1.07
N ILE A 181 20.45 1.19 0.82
CA ILE A 181 21.77 1.31 1.44
C ILE A 181 22.77 1.80 0.40
#